data_92c8ad60cf45e58044514c95d204ff3a
#
_entry.id   92c8ad60cf45e58044514c95d204ff3a
#
_cell.length_a   1.000
_cell.length_b   1.000
_cell.length_c   1.000
_cell.angle_alpha   90.00
_cell.angle_beta   90.00
_cell.angle_gamma   90.00
#
_symmetry.space_group_name_H-M   'P 1'
#
loop_
_entity.id
_entity.type
_entity.pdbx_description
1 polymer ?
#
loop_
_entity_poly.entity_id
_entity_poly.type
_entity_poly.pdbx_seq_one_letter_code
_entity_poly.pdbx_strand_id
1 'polypeptide(L)'
;MNSIEYLIISSKIDFSTDLVCYRLLSAGKRFYRLNRDEFSRHRIVVDLQKKDMRIEIEDKVYIANFDEVKGIYFRAPVFLRTQSKKELTLYEQLERNQWSSFLRNLIVFKNAFWINNPVDVYRAENKMYQLCIAQECGFKIPKTMITNSSKIQIMMIMSILLSLLIQHYSMI
;
A
#
# COMPACT_ATOMS: atom_id res chain seq x y z
N MET A 1 -28.88 -6.38 5.13
CA MET A 1 -27.47 -6.81 5.11
C MET A 1 -27.09 -7.22 3.70
N ASN A 2 -26.00 -6.71 3.16
CA ASN A 2 -25.55 -6.97 1.80
C ASN A 2 -24.32 -7.86 1.83
N SER A 3 -24.44 -9.13 1.44
CA SER A 3 -23.26 -10.00 1.24
C SER A 3 -22.49 -9.56 0.01
N ILE A 4 -21.16 -9.49 0.09
CA ILE A 4 -20.28 -9.11 -1.03
C ILE A 4 -19.46 -10.29 -1.51
N GLU A 5 -19.21 -10.33 -2.83
CA GLU A 5 -18.37 -11.33 -3.50
C GLU A 5 -16.97 -10.79 -3.80
N TYR A 6 -16.85 -9.47 -3.92
CA TYR A 6 -15.58 -8.80 -4.26
C TYR A 6 -15.33 -7.62 -3.32
N LEU A 7 -14.13 -7.53 -2.82
CA LEU A 7 -13.66 -6.41 -2.01
C LEU A 7 -12.65 -5.60 -2.81
N ILE A 8 -12.90 -4.31 -2.94
CA ILE A 8 -12.03 -3.39 -3.66
C ILE A 8 -11.40 -2.45 -2.65
N ILE A 9 -10.07 -2.46 -2.54
CA ILE A 9 -9.32 -1.62 -1.60
C ILE A 9 -8.46 -0.65 -2.39
N SER A 10 -8.80 0.64 -2.32
CA SER A 10 -8.18 1.66 -3.15
C SER A 10 -8.28 3.06 -2.54
N SER A 11 -8.28 4.08 -3.37
CA SER A 11 -8.56 5.47 -3.02
C SER A 11 -9.65 6.04 -3.92
N LYS A 12 -10.27 7.15 -3.50
CA LYS A 12 -11.32 7.83 -4.27
C LYS A 12 -10.85 8.33 -5.64
N ILE A 13 -9.58 8.69 -5.75
CA ILE A 13 -9.01 9.31 -6.95
C ILE A 13 -8.38 8.31 -7.91
N ASP A 14 -8.57 7.01 -7.71
CA ASP A 14 -8.00 5.98 -8.57
C ASP A 14 -8.95 5.61 -9.72
N PHE A 15 -8.76 6.22 -10.88
CA PHE A 15 -9.55 5.95 -12.10
C PHE A 15 -9.49 4.50 -12.57
N SER A 16 -8.37 3.82 -12.38
CA SER A 16 -8.26 2.40 -12.74
C SER A 16 -9.23 1.57 -11.92
N THR A 17 -9.39 1.91 -10.66
CA THR A 17 -10.37 1.27 -9.77
C THR A 17 -11.81 1.59 -10.18
N ASP A 18 -12.09 2.80 -10.68
CA ASP A 18 -13.44 3.15 -11.18
C ASP A 18 -13.85 2.23 -12.33
N LEU A 19 -12.92 1.93 -13.25
CA LEU A 19 -13.18 1.00 -14.35
C LEU A 19 -13.44 -0.43 -13.85
N VAL A 20 -12.70 -0.89 -12.85
CA VAL A 20 -12.93 -2.20 -12.22
C VAL A 20 -14.33 -2.25 -11.59
N CYS A 21 -14.70 -1.23 -10.82
CA CYS A 21 -16.01 -1.13 -10.19
C CYS A 21 -17.13 -1.10 -11.25
N TYR A 22 -16.95 -0.32 -12.33
CA TYR A 22 -17.90 -0.26 -13.43
C TYR A 22 -18.11 -1.64 -14.08
N ARG A 23 -17.01 -2.38 -14.33
CA ARG A 23 -17.10 -3.73 -14.90
C ARG A 23 -17.82 -4.72 -13.98
N LEU A 24 -17.52 -4.67 -12.67
CA LEU A 24 -18.22 -5.50 -11.69
C LEU A 24 -19.72 -5.19 -11.64
N LEU A 25 -20.08 -3.90 -11.64
CA LEU A 25 -21.46 -3.44 -11.66
C LEU A 25 -22.19 -3.92 -12.93
N SER A 26 -21.58 -3.72 -14.10
CA SER A 26 -22.15 -4.15 -15.39
C SER A 26 -22.33 -5.67 -15.48
N ALA A 27 -21.49 -6.43 -14.77
CA ALA A 27 -21.59 -7.89 -14.68
C ALA A 27 -22.53 -8.36 -13.56
N GLY A 28 -23.27 -7.46 -12.90
CA GLY A 28 -24.20 -7.79 -11.81
C GLY A 28 -23.51 -8.37 -10.57
N LYS A 29 -22.23 -8.07 -10.34
CA LYS A 29 -21.47 -8.60 -9.20
C LYS A 29 -21.67 -7.74 -7.96
N ARG A 30 -21.75 -8.41 -6.81
CA ARG A 30 -21.86 -7.74 -5.51
C ARG A 30 -20.47 -7.42 -5.00
N PHE A 31 -20.16 -6.15 -4.91
CA PHE A 31 -18.86 -5.71 -4.41
C PHE A 31 -18.98 -4.55 -3.43
N TYR A 32 -17.93 -4.34 -2.67
CA TYR A 32 -17.77 -3.15 -1.85
C TYR A 32 -16.41 -2.51 -2.12
N ARG A 33 -16.40 -1.17 -2.30
CA ARG A 33 -15.18 -0.39 -2.46
C ARG A 33 -14.85 0.33 -1.15
N LEU A 34 -13.78 -0.12 -0.51
CA LEU A 34 -13.24 0.47 0.70
C LEU A 34 -12.10 1.42 0.34
N ASN A 35 -12.36 2.71 0.38
CA ASN A 35 -11.38 3.74 0.07
C ASN A 35 -10.61 4.14 1.33
N ARG A 36 -9.28 4.17 1.25
CA ARG A 36 -8.41 4.62 2.35
C ARG A 36 -8.71 6.06 2.81
N ASP A 37 -9.19 6.90 1.88
CA ASP A 37 -9.50 8.30 2.14
C ASP A 37 -10.77 8.48 2.98
N GLU A 38 -11.49 7.40 3.24
CA GLU A 38 -12.76 7.39 3.96
C GLU A 38 -12.81 6.37 5.10
N PHE A 39 -11.69 5.80 5.50
CA PHE A 39 -11.69 4.77 6.54
C PHE A 39 -12.35 5.22 7.83
N SER A 40 -12.13 6.46 8.27
CA SER A 40 -12.75 7.03 9.46
C SER A 40 -14.28 7.09 9.42
N ARG A 41 -14.89 7.00 8.22
CA ARG A 41 -16.36 6.94 8.05
C ARG A 41 -16.94 5.55 8.23
N HIS A 42 -16.07 4.53 8.28
CA HIS A 42 -16.49 3.15 8.36
C HIS A 42 -16.35 2.62 9.78
N ARG A 43 -17.35 1.89 10.22
CA ARG A 43 -17.22 0.99 11.36
C ARG A 43 -16.95 -0.40 10.82
N ILE A 44 -15.79 -0.97 11.13
CA ILE A 44 -15.40 -2.29 10.66
C ILE A 44 -15.24 -3.21 11.86
N VAL A 45 -15.90 -4.37 11.81
CA VAL A 45 -15.80 -5.42 12.81
C VAL A 45 -15.40 -6.71 12.12
N VAL A 46 -14.37 -7.35 12.61
CA VAL A 46 -13.91 -8.66 12.14
C VAL A 46 -14.23 -9.69 13.22
N ASP A 47 -15.04 -10.66 12.88
CA ASP A 47 -15.43 -11.78 13.75
C ASP A 47 -14.73 -13.05 13.26
N LEU A 48 -13.72 -13.51 14.00
CA LEU A 48 -12.93 -14.67 13.61
C LEU A 48 -13.70 -15.99 13.79
N GLN A 49 -14.65 -16.05 14.70
CA GLN A 49 -15.50 -17.23 14.92
C GLN A 49 -16.51 -17.40 13.80
N LYS A 50 -17.11 -16.30 13.36
CA LYS A 50 -18.03 -16.30 12.22
C LYS A 50 -17.34 -16.24 10.87
N LYS A 51 -16.02 -15.99 10.89
CA LYS A 51 -15.20 -15.81 9.69
C LYS A 51 -15.76 -14.73 8.76
N ASP A 52 -16.15 -13.61 9.31
CA ASP A 52 -16.66 -12.51 8.53
C ASP A 52 -16.04 -11.16 8.91
N MET A 53 -16.09 -10.24 7.97
CA MET A 53 -15.80 -8.84 8.18
C MET A 53 -17.07 -8.05 7.85
N ARG A 54 -17.57 -7.33 8.84
CA ARG A 54 -18.70 -6.46 8.73
C ARG A 54 -18.26 -5.02 8.54
N ILE A 55 -18.75 -4.39 7.50
CA ILE A 55 -18.45 -3.00 7.14
C ILE A 55 -19.76 -2.21 7.24
N GLU A 56 -19.79 -1.24 8.13
CA GLU A 56 -20.94 -0.36 8.34
C GLU A 56 -20.55 1.05 7.88
N ILE A 57 -21.40 1.64 7.06
CA ILE A 57 -21.29 3.03 6.64
C ILE A 57 -22.71 3.61 6.52
N GLU A 58 -22.93 4.73 7.20
CA GLU A 58 -24.29 5.30 7.29
C GLU A 58 -25.29 4.22 7.78
N ASP A 59 -26.39 4.03 7.10
CA ASP A 59 -27.40 3.02 7.45
C ASP A 59 -27.22 1.68 6.70
N LYS A 60 -26.08 1.48 6.03
CA LYS A 60 -25.83 0.30 5.23
C LYS A 60 -24.80 -0.61 5.89
N VAL A 61 -25.08 -1.92 5.80
CA VAL A 61 -24.21 -2.97 6.32
C VAL A 61 -23.84 -3.91 5.19
N TYR A 62 -22.52 -4.13 5.02
CA TYR A 62 -21.95 -5.07 4.07
C TYR A 62 -21.19 -6.17 4.82
N ILE A 63 -21.34 -7.40 4.35
CA ILE A 63 -20.71 -8.60 4.95
C ILE A 63 -19.76 -9.22 3.93
N ALA A 64 -18.49 -9.32 4.31
CA ALA A 64 -17.47 -10.06 3.60
C ALA A 64 -17.13 -11.33 4.37
N ASN A 65 -17.67 -12.48 3.95
CA ASN A 65 -17.31 -13.75 4.54
C ASN A 65 -15.95 -14.23 4.02
N PHE A 66 -15.07 -14.75 4.87
CA PHE A 66 -13.69 -15.12 4.52
C PHE A 66 -13.61 -16.24 3.48
N ASP A 67 -14.59 -17.13 3.50
CA ASP A 67 -14.64 -18.30 2.61
C ASP A 67 -15.45 -18.04 1.32
N GLU A 68 -16.30 -16.99 1.29
CA GLU A 68 -17.21 -16.67 0.19
C GLU A 68 -16.72 -15.54 -0.71
N VAL A 69 -15.85 -14.66 -0.21
CA VAL A 69 -15.25 -13.60 -1.03
C VAL A 69 -14.38 -14.24 -2.12
N LYS A 70 -14.77 -14.01 -3.38
CA LYS A 70 -14.15 -14.59 -4.56
C LYS A 70 -12.89 -13.85 -5.00
N GLY A 71 -12.88 -12.54 -4.80
CA GLY A 71 -11.74 -11.73 -5.24
C GLY A 71 -11.57 -10.46 -4.44
N ILE A 72 -10.31 -10.08 -4.29
CA ILE A 72 -9.91 -8.84 -3.63
C ILE A 72 -8.98 -8.08 -4.57
N TYR A 73 -9.41 -6.87 -4.96
CA TYR A 73 -8.58 -5.93 -5.69
C TYR A 73 -7.88 -5.01 -4.69
N PHE A 74 -6.60 -5.29 -4.48
CA PHE A 74 -5.78 -4.55 -3.52
C PHE A 74 -4.87 -3.58 -4.26
N ARG A 75 -5.30 -2.34 -4.37
CA ARG A 75 -4.60 -1.29 -5.10
C ARG A 75 -3.74 -0.45 -4.16
N ALA A 76 -2.72 -1.10 -3.58
CA ALA A 76 -1.69 -0.47 -2.74
C ALA A 76 -2.22 0.73 -1.93
N PRO A 77 -3.04 0.52 -0.90
CA PRO A 77 -3.62 1.62 -0.14
C PRO A 77 -2.60 2.24 0.80
N VAL A 78 -1.51 2.74 0.23
CA VAL A 78 -0.52 3.52 0.97
C VAL A 78 -1.11 4.91 1.20
N PHE A 79 -1.03 5.40 2.41
CA PHE A 79 -1.31 6.80 2.65
C PHE A 79 -0.23 7.61 1.95
N LEU A 80 -0.57 8.23 0.83
CA LEU A 80 0.34 9.15 0.15
C LEU A 80 0.82 10.18 1.17
N ARG A 81 2.13 10.46 1.15
CA ARG A 81 2.67 11.61 1.88
C ARG A 81 1.79 12.80 1.50
N THR A 82 1.22 13.42 2.51
CA THR A 82 0.20 14.45 2.33
C THR A 82 0.75 15.52 1.39
N GLN A 83 0.10 15.72 0.27
CA GLN A 83 0.37 16.85 -0.60
C GLN A 83 -0.03 18.19 0.06
N SER A 84 -0.81 18.12 1.15
CA SER A 84 -1.14 19.29 1.96
C SER A 84 0.06 19.62 2.86
N LYS A 85 0.44 20.90 2.88
CA LYS A 85 1.47 21.45 3.78
C LYS A 85 1.12 21.36 5.27
N LYS A 86 -0.04 20.82 5.63
CA LYS A 86 -0.49 20.67 7.01
C LYS A 86 0.14 19.43 7.63
N GLU A 87 0.89 19.62 8.70
CA GLU A 87 1.37 18.51 9.52
C GLU A 87 0.20 17.75 10.14
N LEU A 88 0.31 16.43 10.13
CA LEU A 88 -0.69 15.57 10.76
C LEU A 88 -0.54 15.64 12.28
N THR A 89 -1.67 15.71 12.96
CA THR A 89 -1.71 15.53 14.41
C THR A 89 -1.25 14.12 14.80
N LEU A 90 -0.83 13.94 16.04
CA LEU A 90 -0.46 12.62 16.56
C LEU A 90 -1.61 11.61 16.43
N TYR A 91 -2.85 12.06 16.62
CA TYR A 91 -4.04 11.22 16.47
C TYR A 91 -4.21 10.76 15.01
N GLU A 92 -4.12 11.66 14.04
CA GLU A 92 -4.21 11.33 12.62
C GLU A 92 -3.09 10.38 12.17
N GLN A 93 -1.87 10.53 12.72
CA GLN A 93 -0.76 9.62 12.48
C GLN A 93 -1.04 8.22 13.05
N LEU A 94 -1.54 8.16 14.28
CA LEU A 94 -1.90 6.90 14.92
C LEU A 94 -3.02 6.19 14.15
N GLU A 95 -4.07 6.91 13.78
CA GLU A 95 -5.17 6.38 12.97
C GLU A 95 -4.66 5.76 11.66
N ARG A 96 -3.82 6.47 10.92
CA ARG A 96 -3.22 5.95 9.67
C ARG A 96 -2.40 4.69 9.90
N ASN A 97 -1.65 4.62 10.98
CA ASN A 97 -0.86 3.44 11.33
C ASN A 97 -1.76 2.25 11.67
N GLN A 98 -2.84 2.48 12.40
CA GLN A 98 -3.84 1.46 12.73
C GLN A 98 -4.50 0.91 11.46
N TRP A 99 -4.95 1.77 10.55
CA TRP A 99 -5.52 1.34 9.27
C TRP A 99 -4.52 0.57 8.40
N SER A 100 -3.26 1.00 8.35
CA SER A 100 -2.21 0.29 7.63
C SER A 100 -1.99 -1.12 8.20
N SER A 101 -2.01 -1.25 9.52
CA SER A 101 -1.92 -2.54 10.20
C SER A 101 -3.13 -3.42 9.93
N PHE A 102 -4.34 -2.85 9.97
CA PHE A 102 -5.58 -3.56 9.65
C PHE A 102 -5.54 -4.14 8.23
N LEU A 103 -5.15 -3.33 7.23
CA LEU A 103 -5.09 -3.78 5.84
C LEU A 103 -4.15 -4.97 5.62
N ARG A 104 -3.07 -5.06 6.39
CA ARG A 104 -2.16 -6.22 6.35
C ARG A 104 -2.82 -7.50 6.85
N ASN A 105 -3.76 -7.39 7.78
CA ASN A 105 -4.47 -8.53 8.34
C ASN A 105 -5.54 -9.10 7.40
N LEU A 106 -5.89 -8.41 6.30
CA LEU A 106 -6.85 -8.91 5.32
C LEU A 106 -6.40 -10.19 4.59
N ILE A 107 -5.16 -10.62 4.76
CA ILE A 107 -4.67 -11.93 4.31
C ILE A 107 -5.46 -13.12 4.88
N VAL A 108 -6.35 -12.89 5.84
CA VAL A 108 -7.29 -13.90 6.34
C VAL A 108 -8.26 -14.41 5.27
N PHE A 109 -8.50 -13.64 4.21
CA PHE A 109 -9.28 -14.07 3.04
C PHE A 109 -8.47 -15.02 2.14
N LYS A 110 -8.11 -16.18 2.67
CA LYS A 110 -7.18 -17.13 2.04
C LYS A 110 -7.68 -17.71 0.72
N ASN A 111 -9.00 -17.82 0.56
CA ASN A 111 -9.65 -18.43 -0.60
C ASN A 111 -9.92 -17.41 -1.72
N ALA A 112 -9.76 -16.12 -1.44
CA ALA A 112 -9.98 -15.07 -2.41
C ALA A 112 -8.84 -15.02 -3.44
N PHE A 113 -9.18 -14.73 -4.70
CA PHE A 113 -8.20 -14.37 -5.71
C PHE A 113 -7.75 -12.91 -5.51
N TRP A 114 -6.47 -12.72 -5.29
CA TRP A 114 -5.91 -11.40 -5.01
C TRP A 114 -5.29 -10.74 -6.24
N ILE A 115 -5.62 -9.47 -6.45
CA ILE A 115 -4.97 -8.58 -7.41
C ILE A 115 -4.58 -7.28 -6.67
N ASN A 116 -3.36 -7.09 -6.22
CA ASN A 116 -2.29 -8.07 -5.96
C ASN A 116 -2.33 -8.54 -4.51
N ASN A 117 -1.66 -9.65 -4.21
CA ASN A 117 -1.54 -10.09 -2.82
C ASN A 117 -0.74 -9.06 -2.00
N PRO A 118 -1.24 -8.60 -0.83
CA PRO A 118 -0.57 -7.56 -0.05
C PRO A 118 0.82 -7.97 0.44
N VAL A 119 1.06 -9.25 0.72
CA VAL A 119 2.39 -9.74 1.14
C VAL A 119 3.40 -9.54 0.02
N ASP A 120 3.03 -9.89 -1.22
CA ASP A 120 3.90 -9.71 -2.39
C ASP A 120 4.11 -8.24 -2.73
N VAL A 121 3.06 -7.41 -2.57
CA VAL A 121 3.17 -5.96 -2.75
C VAL A 121 4.18 -5.36 -1.78
N TYR A 122 4.06 -5.65 -0.48
CA TYR A 122 4.98 -5.13 0.54
C TYR A 122 6.41 -5.63 0.34
N ARG A 123 6.59 -6.87 -0.11
CA ARG A 123 7.90 -7.42 -0.47
C ARG A 123 8.48 -6.68 -1.67
N ALA A 124 7.67 -6.47 -2.71
CA ALA A 124 8.09 -5.79 -3.93
C ALA A 124 8.40 -4.28 -3.71
N GLU A 125 7.78 -3.63 -2.73
CA GLU A 125 8.04 -2.22 -2.41
C GLU A 125 9.36 -2.00 -1.64
N ASN A 126 9.99 -3.06 -1.14
CA ASN A 126 11.25 -2.96 -0.40
C ASN A 126 12.40 -2.61 -1.34
N LYS A 127 12.92 -1.36 -1.24
CA LYS A 127 13.97 -0.84 -2.13
C LYS A 127 15.27 -1.61 -2.04
N MET A 128 15.68 -2.06 -0.86
CA MET A 128 16.88 -2.87 -0.72
C MET A 128 16.72 -4.21 -1.44
N TYR A 129 15.58 -4.85 -1.25
CA TYR A 129 15.27 -6.11 -1.91
C TYR A 129 15.22 -5.97 -3.43
N GLN A 130 14.59 -4.90 -3.94
CA GLN A 130 14.55 -4.61 -5.38
C GLN A 130 15.96 -4.49 -5.98
N LEU A 131 16.87 -3.78 -5.31
CA LEU A 131 18.25 -3.59 -5.77
C LEU A 131 19.03 -4.90 -5.74
N CYS A 132 18.88 -5.71 -4.69
CA CYS A 132 19.52 -7.03 -4.63
C CYS A 132 19.08 -7.94 -5.80
N ILE A 133 17.76 -8.05 -6.02
CA ILE A 133 17.22 -8.86 -7.11
C ILE A 133 17.67 -8.32 -8.47
N ALA A 134 17.67 -7.01 -8.68
CA ALA A 134 18.16 -6.41 -9.92
C ALA A 134 19.62 -6.79 -10.19
N GLN A 135 20.48 -6.77 -9.17
CA GLN A 135 21.87 -7.17 -9.28
C GLN A 135 22.01 -8.68 -9.59
N GLU A 136 21.25 -9.53 -8.92
CA GLU A 136 21.22 -10.98 -9.18
C GLU A 136 20.77 -11.29 -10.62
N CYS A 137 19.86 -10.48 -11.17
CA CYS A 137 19.42 -10.58 -12.57
C CYS A 137 20.41 -9.96 -13.57
N GLY A 138 21.57 -9.48 -13.14
CA GLY A 138 22.61 -8.92 -14.01
C GLY A 138 22.38 -7.44 -14.39
N PHE A 139 21.41 -6.75 -13.79
CA PHE A 139 21.25 -5.32 -14.03
C PHE A 139 22.34 -4.51 -13.32
N LYS A 140 22.78 -3.44 -13.96
CA LYS A 140 23.64 -2.45 -13.31
C LYS A 140 22.81 -1.60 -12.36
N ILE A 141 23.10 -1.70 -11.08
CA ILE A 141 22.47 -0.87 -10.06
C ILE A 141 23.34 0.36 -9.73
N PRO A 142 22.74 1.48 -9.33
CA PRO A 142 23.49 2.63 -8.85
C PRO A 142 24.26 2.26 -7.57
N LYS A 143 25.43 2.89 -7.36
CA LYS A 143 26.17 2.75 -6.10
C LYS A 143 25.29 3.24 -4.94
N THR A 144 24.80 2.31 -4.13
CA THR A 144 23.82 2.59 -3.10
C THR A 144 24.37 2.27 -1.72
N MET A 145 24.18 3.18 -0.78
CA MET A 145 24.44 2.99 0.64
C MET A 145 23.24 3.47 1.42
N ILE A 146 22.80 2.67 2.39
CA ILE A 146 21.72 3.01 3.31
C ILE A 146 22.31 3.07 4.71
N THR A 147 22.14 4.21 5.38
CA THR A 147 22.73 4.45 6.70
C THR A 147 21.78 5.28 7.57
N ASN A 148 21.83 5.04 8.88
CA ASN A 148 21.24 5.90 9.90
C ASN A 148 22.26 6.87 10.51
N SER A 149 23.49 6.91 10.01
CA SER A 149 24.57 7.76 10.49
C SER A 149 24.80 8.96 9.58
N SER A 150 24.58 10.17 10.10
CA SER A 150 24.85 11.43 9.38
C SER A 150 26.36 11.61 9.06
N LYS A 151 27.25 11.08 9.90
CA LYS A 151 28.69 11.15 9.67
C LYS A 151 29.13 10.43 8.39
N ILE A 152 28.60 9.26 8.12
CA ILE A 152 28.89 8.49 6.90
C ILE A 152 28.39 9.23 5.67
N GLN A 153 27.21 9.84 5.73
CA GLN A 153 26.66 10.62 4.64
C GLN A 153 27.54 11.81 4.27
N ILE A 154 28.05 12.55 5.26
CA ILE A 154 28.98 13.68 5.05
C ILE A 154 30.28 13.20 4.41
N MET A 155 30.86 12.11 4.89
CA MET A 155 32.10 11.55 4.31
C MET A 155 31.92 11.16 2.83
N MET A 156 30.78 10.57 2.45
CA MET A 156 30.50 10.24 1.06
C MET A 156 30.37 11.48 0.18
N ILE A 157 29.66 12.50 0.62
CA ILE A 157 29.51 13.77 -0.12
C ILE A 157 30.88 14.42 -0.30
N MET A 158 31.70 14.49 0.73
CA MET A 158 33.05 15.03 0.68
C MET A 158 33.95 14.26 -0.30
N SER A 159 33.87 12.93 -0.30
CA SER A 159 34.63 12.08 -1.23
C SER A 159 34.23 12.31 -2.69
N ILE A 160 32.94 12.48 -2.97
CA ILE A 160 32.43 12.78 -4.33
C ILE A 160 32.90 14.18 -4.76
N LEU A 161 32.79 15.18 -3.91
CA LEU A 161 33.24 16.54 -4.21
C LEU A 161 34.74 16.60 -4.47
N LEU A 162 35.54 15.88 -3.67
CA LEU A 162 36.99 15.80 -3.86
C LEU A 162 37.36 15.14 -5.19
N SER A 163 36.67 14.06 -5.55
CA SER A 163 36.90 13.38 -6.83
C SER A 163 36.57 14.26 -8.06
N LEU A 164 35.49 15.03 -7.97
CA LEU A 164 35.10 16.00 -9.01
C LEU A 164 36.11 17.14 -9.14
N LEU A 165 36.65 17.64 -8.04
CA LEU A 165 37.69 18.66 -8.02
C LEU A 165 38.97 18.13 -8.65
N ILE A 166 39.43 16.92 -8.32
CA ILE A 166 40.62 16.31 -8.87
C ILE A 166 40.46 16.11 -10.39
N GLN A 167 39.31 15.64 -10.87
CA GLN A 167 39.07 15.52 -12.31
C GLN A 167 39.11 16.87 -13.03
N HIS A 168 38.62 17.93 -12.41
CA HIS A 168 38.66 19.27 -13.03
C HIS A 168 40.10 19.83 -13.11
N TYR A 169 40.93 19.57 -12.12
CA TYR A 169 42.33 20.01 -12.14
C TYR A 169 43.25 19.17 -13.02
N SER A 170 42.87 17.94 -13.37
CA SER A 170 43.67 17.08 -14.30
C SER A 170 43.40 17.34 -15.78
N MET A 171 42.46 18.23 -16.11
CA MET A 171 42.16 18.64 -17.48
C MET A 171 42.69 20.03 -17.85
N ILE A 172 43.48 20.66 -16.98
CA ILE A 172 44.26 21.91 -17.25
C ILE A 172 45.74 21.57 -17.36
#